data_180fb526322be53a2b15a27def20c67b
#
_entry.id   180fb526322be53a2b15a27def20c67b
#
_cell.length_a   1.000
_cell.length_b   1.000
_cell.length_c   1.000
_cell.angle_alpha   90.00
_cell.angle_beta   90.00
_cell.angle_gamma   90.00
#
_symmetry.space_group_name_H-M   'P 1'
#
loop_
_entity.id
_entity.type
_entity.pdbx_description
1 polymer ?
#
loop_
_entity_poly.entity_id
_entity_poly.type
_entity_poly.pdbx_seq_one_letter_code
_entity_poly.pdbx_strand_id
1 'polypeptide(L)'
;MELRQLEYFCRIADTGSIHEAARKLNLSQPPLSYQLRQLEEELGVRLFERGSRGVSLTEAGRLLYARAESLLDYVRSTRQEASEAGRRRVLRRGVTSSTAGDLVRDIARF
;
A
#
# COMPACT_ATOMS: atom_id res chain seq x y z
N MET A 1 -8.41 -6.64 3.16
CA MET A 1 -7.51 -5.47 3.36
C MET A 1 -6.70 -5.27 2.09
N GLU A 2 -6.88 -4.15 1.46
CA GLU A 2 -6.22 -3.87 0.19
C GLU A 2 -5.04 -2.91 0.40
N LEU A 3 -4.05 -2.99 -0.48
CA LEU A 3 -2.89 -2.11 -0.42
C LEU A 3 -3.29 -0.63 -0.51
N ARG A 4 -4.29 -0.32 -1.33
CA ARG A 4 -4.80 1.04 -1.44
C ARG A 4 -5.33 1.54 -0.10
N GLN A 5 -6.06 0.70 0.61
CA GLN A 5 -6.58 1.07 1.93
C GLN A 5 -5.45 1.33 2.92
N LEU A 6 -4.39 0.52 2.87
CA LEU A 6 -3.22 0.73 3.72
C LEU A 6 -2.53 2.05 3.39
N GLU A 7 -2.41 2.37 2.12
CA GLU A 7 -1.81 3.64 1.71
C GLU A 7 -2.63 4.83 2.19
N TYR A 8 -3.95 4.77 2.01
CA TYR A 8 -4.83 5.84 2.49
C TYR A 8 -4.73 6.00 3.99
N PHE A 9 -4.74 4.89 4.70
CA PHE A 9 -4.60 4.89 6.15
C PHE A 9 -3.29 5.56 6.57
N CYS A 10 -2.18 5.20 5.94
CA CYS A 10 -0.88 5.79 6.26
C CYS A 10 -0.83 7.28 5.96
N ARG A 11 -1.45 7.71 4.85
CA ARG A 11 -1.47 9.14 4.53
C ARG A 11 -2.29 9.94 5.54
N ILE A 12 -3.40 9.37 6.01
CA ILE A 12 -4.18 10.02 7.07
C ILE A 12 -3.36 10.12 8.35
N ALA A 13 -2.66 9.06 8.71
CA ALA A 13 -1.80 9.05 9.89
C ALA A 13 -0.68 10.09 9.78
N ASP A 14 -0.05 10.17 8.61
CA ASP A 14 1.05 11.11 8.40
C ASP A 14 0.62 12.57 8.52
N THR A 15 -0.57 12.88 8.06
CA THR A 15 -1.06 14.26 8.06
C THR A 15 -1.83 14.63 9.33
N GLY A 16 -2.37 13.63 10.02
CA GLY A 16 -3.25 13.87 11.16
C GLY A 16 -4.60 14.46 10.78
N SER A 17 -4.96 14.41 9.50
CA SER A 17 -6.18 15.03 9.00
C SER A 17 -6.65 14.29 7.74
N ILE A 18 -7.93 13.88 7.76
CA ILE A 18 -8.53 13.25 6.57
C ILE A 18 -8.59 14.25 5.42
N HIS A 19 -8.90 15.51 5.72
CA HIS A 19 -8.96 16.56 4.72
C HIS A 19 -7.59 16.76 4.03
N GLU A 20 -6.53 16.87 4.81
CA GLU A 20 -5.18 17.05 4.27
C GLU A 20 -4.71 15.83 3.49
N ALA A 21 -5.01 14.63 3.97
CA ALA A 21 -4.65 13.41 3.26
C ALA A 21 -5.35 13.35 1.90
N ALA A 22 -6.63 13.68 1.87
CA ALA A 22 -7.39 13.71 0.61
C ALA A 22 -6.77 14.70 -0.37
N ARG A 23 -6.42 15.88 0.12
CA ARG A 23 -5.78 16.89 -0.72
C ARG A 23 -4.47 16.38 -1.32
N LYS A 24 -3.64 15.76 -0.51
CA LYS A 24 -2.35 15.22 -0.98
C LYS A 24 -2.50 14.08 -1.97
N LEU A 25 -3.58 13.31 -1.84
CA LEU A 25 -3.84 12.18 -2.73
C LEU A 25 -4.66 12.58 -3.95
N ASN A 26 -5.02 13.86 -4.07
CA ASN A 26 -5.88 14.37 -5.14
C ASN A 26 -7.24 13.65 -5.18
N LEU A 27 -7.79 13.44 -3.99
CA LEU A 27 -9.09 12.79 -3.81
C LEU A 27 -10.01 13.72 -3.04
N SER A 28 -11.32 13.53 -3.22
CA SER A 28 -12.28 14.15 -2.32
C SER A 28 -12.31 13.35 -1.02
N GLN A 29 -12.84 13.97 0.05
CA GLN A 29 -12.88 13.34 1.36
C GLN A 29 -13.77 12.09 1.44
N PRO A 30 -14.98 12.09 0.84
CA PRO A 30 -15.87 10.94 1.01
C PRO A 30 -15.30 9.59 0.61
N PRO A 31 -14.66 9.42 -0.56
CA PRO A 31 -14.06 8.12 -0.87
C PRO A 31 -12.95 7.71 0.09
N LEU A 32 -12.17 8.66 0.57
CA LEU A 32 -11.11 8.37 1.53
C LEU A 32 -11.70 7.91 2.87
N SER A 33 -12.70 8.62 3.37
CA SER A 33 -13.40 8.25 4.60
C SER A 33 -14.08 6.89 4.48
N TYR A 34 -14.66 6.61 3.32
CA TYR A 34 -15.30 5.33 3.06
C TYR A 34 -14.30 4.18 3.16
N GLN A 35 -13.15 4.32 2.50
CA GLN A 35 -12.13 3.27 2.51
C GLN A 35 -11.59 3.05 3.93
N LEU A 36 -11.44 4.11 4.70
CA LEU A 36 -11.00 3.98 6.09
C LEU A 36 -12.03 3.21 6.91
N ARG A 37 -13.32 3.52 6.76
CA ARG A 37 -14.37 2.81 7.48
C ARG A 37 -14.40 1.33 7.10
N GLN A 38 -14.25 1.03 5.82
CA GLN A 38 -14.22 -0.36 5.36
C GLN A 38 -13.06 -1.12 6.01
N LEU A 39 -11.91 -0.50 6.10
CA LEU A 39 -10.75 -1.11 6.75
C LEU A 39 -11.01 -1.35 8.23
N GLU A 40 -11.56 -0.37 8.92
CA GLU A 40 -11.89 -0.51 10.35
C GLU A 40 -12.92 -1.59 10.58
N GLU A 41 -13.94 -1.67 9.72
CA GLU A 41 -14.96 -2.71 9.84
C GLU A 41 -14.39 -4.10 9.63
N GLU A 42 -13.51 -4.26 8.65
CA GLU A 42 -12.88 -5.54 8.38
C GLU A 42 -12.05 -6.00 9.58
N LEU A 43 -11.30 -5.09 10.18
CA LEU A 43 -10.42 -5.41 11.31
C LEU A 43 -11.17 -5.46 12.65
N GLY A 44 -12.36 -4.90 12.69
CA GLY A 44 -13.17 -4.88 13.91
C GLY A 44 -12.64 -3.95 14.98
N VAL A 45 -11.82 -2.96 14.62
CA VAL A 45 -11.26 -2.00 15.56
C VAL A 45 -11.23 -0.60 14.94
N ARG A 46 -11.17 0.40 15.81
CA ARG A 46 -10.93 1.76 15.36
C ARG A 46 -9.44 1.99 15.23
N LEU A 47 -9.06 2.66 14.16
CA LEU A 47 -7.66 2.97 13.89
C LEU A 47 -7.30 4.39 14.28
N PHE A 48 -8.30 5.28 14.32
CA PHE A 48 -8.11 6.68 14.68
C PHE A 48 -9.08 7.13 15.74
N GLU A 49 -8.62 8.05 16.58
CA GLU A 49 -9.45 8.79 17.50
C GLU A 49 -9.59 10.21 16.97
N ARG A 50 -10.78 10.76 17.02
CA ARG A 50 -11.04 12.12 16.56
C ARG A 50 -10.88 13.08 17.73
N GLY A 51 -10.23 14.19 17.47
CA GLY A 51 -10.06 15.25 18.44
C GLY A 51 -10.31 16.61 17.80
N SER A 52 -10.17 17.67 18.57
CA SER A 52 -10.40 19.04 18.10
C SER A 52 -9.37 19.47 17.05
N ARG A 53 -8.23 18.80 16.99
CA ARG A 53 -7.14 19.15 16.07
C ARG A 53 -6.96 18.14 14.96
N GLY A 54 -7.93 17.27 14.74
CA GLY A 54 -7.86 16.27 13.71
C GLY A 54 -7.95 14.86 14.26
N VAL A 55 -7.15 13.94 13.72
CA VAL A 55 -7.18 12.54 14.12
C VAL A 55 -5.82 12.10 14.61
N SER A 56 -5.83 11.15 15.54
CA SER A 56 -4.62 10.52 16.05
C SER A 56 -4.81 9.02 16.07
N LEU A 57 -3.70 8.27 16.04
CA LEU A 57 -3.78 6.82 15.98
C LEU A 57 -4.20 6.24 17.34
N THR A 58 -5.06 5.22 17.28
CA THR A 58 -5.31 4.34 18.44
C THR A 58 -4.12 3.41 18.60
N GLU A 59 -4.14 2.59 19.64
CA GLU A 59 -3.12 1.55 19.80
C GLU A 59 -3.11 0.60 18.61
N ALA A 60 -4.29 0.17 18.15
CA ALA A 60 -4.40 -0.67 16.98
C ALA A 60 -3.89 0.06 15.74
N GLY A 61 -4.17 1.35 15.64
CA GLY A 61 -3.68 2.17 14.54
C GLY A 61 -2.16 2.27 14.50
N ARG A 62 -1.54 2.42 15.67
CA ARG A 62 -0.07 2.48 15.76
C ARG A 62 0.57 1.17 15.29
N LEU A 63 0.00 0.04 15.71
CA LEU A 63 0.48 -1.25 15.27
C LEU A 63 0.34 -1.40 13.76
N LEU A 64 -0.85 -1.07 13.25
CA LEU A 64 -1.10 -1.20 11.83
C LEU A 64 -0.19 -0.26 11.03
N TYR A 65 0.03 0.96 11.51
CA TYR A 65 0.89 1.91 10.81
C TYR A 65 2.30 1.34 10.59
N ALA A 66 2.89 0.80 11.64
CA ALA A 66 4.23 0.23 11.56
C ALA A 66 4.28 -0.92 10.54
N ARG A 67 3.28 -1.80 10.59
CA ARG A 67 3.23 -2.94 9.67
C ARG A 67 2.91 -2.50 8.24
N ALA A 68 2.00 -1.54 8.08
CA ALA A 68 1.59 -1.04 6.77
C ALA A 68 2.76 -0.37 6.04
N GLU A 69 3.56 0.42 6.74
CA GLU A 69 4.73 1.05 6.12
C GLU A 69 5.70 0.00 5.60
N SER A 70 5.94 -1.05 6.38
CA SER A 70 6.81 -2.16 5.94
C SER A 70 6.23 -2.90 4.75
N LEU A 71 4.92 -3.16 4.76
CA LEU A 71 4.26 -3.84 3.65
C LEU A 71 4.32 -3.01 2.36
N LEU A 72 4.06 -1.71 2.48
CA LEU A 72 4.10 -0.83 1.32
C LEU A 72 5.52 -0.70 0.76
N ASP A 73 6.52 -0.65 1.62
CA ASP A 73 7.92 -0.64 1.19
C ASP A 73 8.28 -1.94 0.47
N TYR A 74 7.82 -3.06 1.00
CA TYR A 74 8.07 -4.36 0.40
C TYR A 74 7.44 -4.45 -1.00
N VAL A 75 6.22 -3.94 -1.14
CA VAL A 75 5.55 -3.92 -2.44
C VAL A 75 6.34 -3.06 -3.43
N ARG A 76 6.79 -1.88 -3.00
CA ARG A 76 7.56 -0.98 -3.87
C ARG A 76 8.85 -1.63 -4.34
N SER A 77 9.60 -2.25 -3.42
CA SER A 77 10.85 -2.91 -3.79
C SER A 77 10.60 -4.13 -4.65
N THR A 78 9.53 -4.87 -4.40
CA THR A 78 9.15 -6.03 -5.21
C THR A 78 8.85 -5.62 -6.65
N ARG A 79 8.10 -4.54 -6.82
CA ARG A 79 7.79 -4.02 -8.15
C ARG A 79 9.06 -3.59 -8.89
N GLN A 80 9.94 -2.91 -8.17
CA GLN A 80 11.20 -2.44 -8.75
C GLN A 80 12.09 -3.61 -9.16
N GLU A 81 12.22 -4.61 -8.29
CA GLU A 81 13.04 -5.78 -8.59
C GLU A 81 12.48 -6.58 -9.76
N ALA A 82 11.17 -6.73 -9.81
CA ALA A 82 10.54 -7.43 -10.94
C ALA A 82 10.74 -6.67 -12.24
N SER A 83 10.59 -5.35 -12.20
CA SER A 83 10.79 -4.50 -13.36
C SER A 83 12.24 -4.57 -13.86
N GLU A 84 13.20 -4.51 -12.95
CA GLU A 84 14.61 -4.61 -13.30
C GLU A 84 14.97 -5.98 -13.87
N ALA A 85 14.43 -7.04 -13.27
CA ALA A 85 14.64 -8.39 -13.79
C ALA A 85 14.11 -8.53 -15.21
N GLY A 86 12.94 -7.95 -15.48
CA GLY A 86 12.36 -7.95 -16.82
C GLY A 86 13.22 -7.18 -17.81
N ARG A 87 13.76 -6.03 -17.42
CA ARG A 87 14.64 -5.25 -18.29
C ARG A 87 15.95 -5.98 -18.59
N ARG A 88 16.54 -6.61 -17.59
CA ARG A 88 17.76 -7.39 -17.80
C ARG A 88 17.50 -8.55 -18.76
N ARG A 89 16.34 -9.18 -18.62
CA ARG A 89 15.97 -10.28 -19.50
C ARG A 89 15.78 -9.84 -20.94
N VAL A 90 15.16 -8.69 -21.13
CA VAL A 90 14.98 -8.13 -22.47
C VAL A 90 16.35 -7.88 -23.11
N LEU A 91 17.30 -7.37 -22.37
CA LEU A 91 18.66 -7.15 -22.89
C LEU A 91 19.38 -8.45 -23.24
N ARG A 92 19.03 -9.56 -22.58
CA ARG A 92 19.66 -10.86 -22.78
C ARG A 92 18.85 -11.81 -23.65
N ARG A 93 17.72 -11.38 -24.15
CA ARG A 93 16.79 -12.32 -24.77
C ARG A 93 17.30 -12.97 -26.06
N GLY A 94 18.29 -12.38 -26.67
CA GLY A 94 18.96 -13.05 -27.80
C GLY A 94 19.70 -14.29 -27.37
N VAL A 95 19.92 -14.47 -26.08
CA VAL A 95 20.70 -15.58 -25.55
C VAL A 95 19.84 -16.83 -25.32
N THR A 96 18.72 -16.69 -24.58
CA THR A 96 17.83 -17.83 -24.35
C THR A 96 16.38 -17.33 -24.21
N SER A 97 15.48 -17.95 -24.95
CA SER A 97 14.05 -17.69 -24.79
C SER A 97 13.42 -18.60 -23.74
N SER A 98 14.01 -19.79 -23.50
CA SER A 98 13.50 -20.72 -22.49
C SER A 98 13.57 -20.16 -21.08
N THR A 99 14.58 -19.36 -20.80
CA THR A 99 14.70 -18.71 -19.49
C THR A 99 13.55 -17.78 -19.20
N ALA A 100 13.05 -17.08 -20.22
CA ALA A 100 11.89 -16.20 -20.05
C ALA A 100 10.64 -17.00 -19.68
N GLY A 101 10.45 -18.18 -20.32
CA GLY A 101 9.34 -19.05 -20.00
C GLY A 101 9.38 -19.55 -18.56
N ASP A 102 10.57 -19.91 -18.09
CA ASP A 102 10.75 -20.38 -16.74
C ASP A 102 10.44 -19.28 -15.72
N LEU A 103 10.86 -18.05 -15.98
CA LEU A 103 10.57 -16.93 -15.10
C LEU A 103 9.07 -16.67 -15.01
N VAL A 104 8.36 -16.70 -16.11
CA VAL A 104 6.92 -16.50 -16.14
C VAL A 104 6.21 -17.58 -15.33
N ARG A 105 6.64 -18.82 -15.44
CA ARG A 105 6.06 -19.92 -14.65
C ARG A 105 6.28 -19.71 -13.16
N ASP A 106 7.46 -19.27 -12.77
CA ASP A 106 7.77 -19.03 -11.37
C ASP A 106 6.88 -17.93 -10.78
N ILE A 107 6.65 -16.86 -11.54
CA ILE A 107 5.77 -15.78 -11.13
C ILE A 107 4.33 -16.29 -11.01
N ALA A 108 3.89 -17.11 -11.93
CA ALA A 108 2.53 -17.62 -11.95
C ALA A 108 2.20 -18.53 -10.76
N ARG A 109 3.22 -19.09 -10.09
CA ARG A 109 3.03 -19.92 -8.90
C ARG A 109 2.66 -19.12 -7.66
N PHE A 110 2.89 -17.85 -7.67
CA PHE A 110 2.58 -16.98 -6.56
C PHE A 110 1.28 -16.23 -6.82
#